data_097a5453e269d7a38b261a3c5b897635
#
_entry.id   097a5453e269d7a38b261a3c5b897635
#
_cell.length_a   1.000
_cell.length_b   1.000
_cell.length_c   1.000
_cell.angle_alpha   90.00
_cell.angle_beta   90.00
_cell.angle_gamma   90.00
#
_symmetry.space_group_name_H-M   'P 1'
#
loop_
_entity.id
_entity.type
_entity.pdbx_description
1 polymer ?
#
loop_
_entity_poly.entity_id
_entity_poly.type
_entity_poly.pdbx_seq_one_letter_code
_entity_poly.pdbx_strand_id
1 'polypeptide(L)'
;YTSNLVRPLVAGIINIGTAHLGEFGGRDGICRAKSEIYAHIAPNGTSIIPAADDFADSIRQAVQTEQVLSFGAGGEIFATEIELQAQSATFKLNTPQGVRQVNLPFAGEHNVQHATAAAAFALAIGISLDDIVLGLEQAVGAKGRLNFIQQGRHLLIDDTYNANPTSMRAAAEVLAQQEGVRVMVMGDIGELGSSAAQQHYMLGRDLVSVKGLNFVVAVGEFAPAAQEGARSTQYGKKMQAFLTQEQALPFLLSLIETHQPQSM
;
A
#
# COMPACT_ATOMS: atom_id res chain seq x y z
N TYR A 1 19.58 -1.14 -16.64
CA TYR A 1 19.77 -2.40 -17.40
C TYR A 1 18.45 -2.88 -18.02
N THR A 2 17.41 -3.15 -17.21
CA THR A 2 16.13 -3.71 -17.66
C THR A 2 15.41 -2.83 -18.69
N SER A 3 15.34 -1.52 -18.48
CA SER A 3 14.72 -0.59 -19.42
C SER A 3 15.39 -0.59 -20.79
N ASN A 4 16.72 -0.76 -20.84
CA ASN A 4 17.46 -0.86 -22.10
C ASN A 4 17.12 -2.15 -22.89
N LEU A 5 16.85 -3.25 -22.19
CA LEU A 5 16.45 -4.51 -22.82
C LEU A 5 15.04 -4.44 -23.37
N VAL A 6 14.11 -3.88 -22.59
CA VAL A 6 12.67 -3.87 -22.91
C VAL A 6 12.33 -2.73 -23.91
N ARG A 7 12.96 -1.57 -23.77
CA ARG A 7 12.66 -0.33 -24.52
C ARG A 7 11.15 -0.05 -24.54
N PRO A 8 10.55 0.18 -23.37
CA PRO A 8 9.10 0.27 -23.25
C PRO A 8 8.53 1.46 -24.04
N LEU A 9 7.32 1.30 -24.55
CA LEU A 9 6.55 2.41 -25.11
C LEU A 9 5.98 3.31 -23.99
N VAL A 10 5.58 2.71 -22.89
CA VAL A 10 5.07 3.42 -21.72
C VAL A 10 5.77 2.85 -20.47
N ALA A 11 6.34 3.73 -19.66
CA ALA A 11 6.93 3.36 -18.39
C ALA A 11 6.69 4.44 -17.34
N GLY A 12 6.72 4.04 -16.06
CA GLY A 12 6.51 4.99 -14.98
C GLY A 12 6.84 4.46 -13.61
N ILE A 13 6.90 5.37 -12.66
CA ILE A 13 7.08 5.10 -11.23
C ILE A 13 5.73 5.30 -10.53
N ILE A 14 5.33 4.35 -9.71
CA ILE A 14 4.08 4.44 -8.96
C ILE A 14 4.28 5.29 -7.69
N ASN A 15 5.38 5.06 -6.97
CA ASN A 15 5.76 5.83 -5.79
C ASN A 15 7.23 5.61 -5.44
N ILE A 16 7.78 6.49 -4.59
CA ILE A 16 9.06 6.30 -3.90
C ILE A 16 8.77 5.94 -2.45
N GLY A 17 8.56 4.65 -2.20
CA GLY A 17 8.31 4.11 -0.87
C GLY A 17 9.59 3.89 -0.07
N THR A 18 9.48 3.01 0.95
CA THR A 18 10.56 2.65 1.88
C THR A 18 11.05 1.20 1.72
N ALA A 19 10.63 0.50 0.66
CA ALA A 19 11.13 -0.84 0.36
C ALA A 19 12.61 -0.77 -0.07
N HIS A 20 13.43 -1.75 0.36
CA HIS A 20 14.86 -1.86 0.02
C HIS A 20 15.73 -0.68 0.51
N LEU A 21 15.33 0.02 1.58
CA LEU A 21 16.08 1.17 2.13
C LEU A 21 17.56 0.85 2.39
N GLY A 22 17.84 -0.36 2.90
CA GLY A 22 19.20 -0.80 3.22
C GLY A 22 20.09 -0.99 1.99
N GLU A 23 19.52 -1.40 0.86
CA GLU A 23 20.26 -1.68 -0.36
C GLU A 23 20.63 -0.41 -1.15
N PHE A 24 19.72 0.58 -1.16
CA PHE A 24 19.88 1.80 -1.96
C PHE A 24 20.40 3.00 -1.17
N GLY A 25 20.68 2.85 0.13
CA GLY A 25 21.20 3.95 0.96
C GLY A 25 20.17 5.07 1.22
N GLY A 26 18.89 4.71 1.28
CA GLY A 26 17.78 5.64 1.57
C GLY A 26 16.88 5.93 0.37
N ARG A 27 15.85 6.77 0.59
CA ARG A 27 14.82 7.08 -0.42
C ARG A 27 15.37 7.79 -1.65
N ASP A 28 16.39 8.64 -1.50
CA ASP A 28 17.08 9.28 -2.65
C ASP A 28 17.74 8.24 -3.56
N GLY A 29 18.34 7.19 -2.98
CA GLY A 29 18.90 6.08 -3.74
C GLY A 29 17.83 5.27 -4.46
N ILE A 30 16.70 5.00 -3.81
CA ILE A 30 15.55 4.34 -4.42
C ILE A 30 15.00 5.19 -5.58
N CYS A 31 14.86 6.50 -5.39
CA CYS A 31 14.42 7.42 -6.44
C CYS A 31 15.35 7.36 -7.66
N ARG A 32 16.67 7.47 -7.46
CA ARG A 32 17.62 7.35 -8.56
C ARG A 32 17.52 6.02 -9.29
N ALA A 33 17.49 4.90 -8.56
CA ALA A 33 17.42 3.56 -9.14
C ALA A 33 16.12 3.33 -9.94
N LYS A 34 14.97 3.73 -9.38
CA LYS A 34 13.68 3.62 -10.08
C LYS A 34 13.62 4.53 -11.30
N SER A 35 14.21 5.73 -11.24
CA SER A 35 14.20 6.71 -12.35
C SER A 35 14.98 6.26 -13.57
N GLU A 36 15.87 5.27 -13.44
CA GLU A 36 16.54 4.63 -14.60
C GLU A 36 15.54 4.03 -15.62
N ILE A 37 14.30 3.78 -15.22
CA ILE A 37 13.26 3.26 -16.12
C ILE A 37 12.99 4.21 -17.29
N TYR A 38 13.16 5.51 -17.10
CA TYR A 38 12.89 6.51 -18.13
C TYR A 38 13.99 6.63 -19.19
N ALA A 39 15.21 6.15 -18.91
CA ALA A 39 16.36 6.32 -19.77
C ALA A 39 16.25 5.65 -21.15
N HIS A 40 15.38 4.67 -21.31
CA HIS A 40 15.28 3.87 -22.55
C HIS A 40 13.83 3.69 -23.03
N ILE A 41 12.96 4.62 -22.70
CA ILE A 41 11.60 4.67 -23.29
C ILE A 41 11.76 4.96 -24.78
N ALA A 42 10.92 4.32 -25.61
CA ALA A 42 10.94 4.53 -27.05
C ALA A 42 10.73 6.02 -27.40
N PRO A 43 11.27 6.53 -28.53
CA PRO A 43 11.20 7.96 -28.88
C PRO A 43 9.79 8.58 -28.87
N ASN A 44 8.78 7.78 -29.24
CA ASN A 44 7.36 8.19 -29.23
C ASN A 44 6.62 7.71 -27.98
N GLY A 45 7.36 7.32 -26.95
CA GLY A 45 6.78 6.75 -25.74
C GLY A 45 6.38 7.80 -24.71
N THR A 46 5.64 7.35 -23.70
CA THR A 46 5.07 8.19 -22.65
C THR A 46 5.68 7.83 -21.29
N SER A 47 6.14 8.83 -20.55
CA SER A 47 6.52 8.71 -19.15
C SER A 47 5.33 8.95 -18.24
N ILE A 48 5.12 8.03 -17.28
CA ILE A 48 4.07 8.17 -16.26
C ILE A 48 4.73 8.56 -14.93
N ILE A 49 4.27 9.64 -14.30
CA ILE A 49 4.86 10.18 -13.08
C ILE A 49 3.82 10.39 -11.96
N PRO A 50 4.17 10.10 -10.70
CA PRO A 50 3.30 10.35 -9.54
C PRO A 50 3.39 11.84 -9.13
N ALA A 51 2.35 12.63 -9.38
CA ALA A 51 2.35 14.07 -9.09
C ALA A 51 2.36 14.39 -7.59
N ALA A 52 1.78 13.51 -6.78
CA ALA A 52 1.67 13.69 -5.33
C ALA A 52 2.85 13.10 -4.53
N ASP A 53 3.82 12.45 -5.19
CA ASP A 53 5.01 11.90 -4.52
C ASP A 53 5.95 13.04 -4.11
N ASP A 54 6.56 12.96 -2.94
CA ASP A 54 7.53 13.95 -2.46
C ASP A 54 8.83 13.99 -3.29
N PHE A 55 9.06 12.98 -4.16
CA PHE A 55 10.11 12.95 -5.18
C PHE A 55 9.62 13.31 -6.59
N ALA A 56 8.40 13.83 -6.76
CA ALA A 56 7.82 14.13 -8.08
C ALA A 56 8.73 15.01 -8.96
N ASP A 57 9.35 16.04 -8.38
CA ASP A 57 10.27 16.93 -9.10
C ASP A 57 11.54 16.21 -9.53
N SER A 58 12.13 15.37 -8.66
CA SER A 58 13.31 14.57 -8.98
C SER A 58 13.02 13.54 -10.08
N ILE A 59 11.84 12.92 -10.02
CA ILE A 59 11.36 11.98 -11.05
C ILE A 59 11.18 12.71 -12.38
N ARG A 60 10.54 13.88 -12.37
CA ARG A 60 10.32 14.69 -13.57
C ARG A 60 11.64 15.11 -14.25
N GLN A 61 12.68 15.43 -13.46
CA GLN A 61 14.00 15.75 -14.00
C GLN A 61 14.70 14.57 -14.69
N ALA A 62 14.36 13.34 -14.33
CA ALA A 62 14.90 12.13 -14.95
C ALA A 62 14.19 11.73 -16.25
N VAL A 63 13.01 12.30 -16.52
CA VAL A 63 12.22 12.03 -17.73
C VAL A 63 12.90 12.62 -18.96
N GLN A 64 12.99 11.83 -20.04
CA GLN A 64 13.60 12.22 -21.29
C GLN A 64 12.62 12.25 -22.47
N THR A 65 11.37 11.79 -22.28
CA THR A 65 10.32 11.79 -23.30
C THR A 65 9.60 13.15 -23.36
N GLU A 66 9.10 13.51 -24.55
CA GLU A 66 8.25 14.69 -24.71
C GLU A 66 6.84 14.47 -24.13
N GLN A 67 6.34 13.22 -24.22
CA GLN A 67 5.03 12.85 -23.71
C GLN A 67 5.15 12.42 -22.25
N VAL A 68 4.44 13.13 -21.37
CA VAL A 68 4.39 12.86 -19.94
C VAL A 68 2.94 12.91 -19.50
N LEU A 69 2.50 11.92 -18.77
CA LEU A 69 1.22 11.94 -18.05
C LEU A 69 1.49 11.83 -16.55
N SER A 70 0.80 12.65 -15.78
CA SER A 70 0.91 12.67 -14.33
C SER A 70 -0.36 12.15 -13.67
N PHE A 71 -0.21 11.41 -12.57
CA PHE A 71 -1.35 10.89 -11.82
C PHE A 71 -1.25 11.20 -10.32
N GLY A 72 -2.39 11.04 -9.63
CA GLY A 72 -2.54 11.41 -8.22
C GLY A 72 -2.91 12.88 -8.03
N ALA A 73 -3.03 13.33 -6.79
CA ALA A 73 -3.42 14.69 -6.48
C ALA A 73 -2.46 15.71 -7.12
N GLY A 74 -3.00 16.69 -7.83
CA GLY A 74 -2.20 17.66 -8.59
C GLY A 74 -1.73 17.19 -9.96
N GLY A 75 -2.00 15.95 -10.34
CA GLY A 75 -1.74 15.40 -11.68
C GLY A 75 -2.89 15.60 -12.66
N GLU A 76 -2.70 15.10 -13.89
CA GLU A 76 -3.72 15.14 -14.96
C GLU A 76 -4.78 14.06 -14.79
N ILE A 77 -4.40 12.92 -14.16
CA ILE A 77 -5.29 11.80 -13.85
C ILE A 77 -5.39 11.67 -12.33
N PHE A 78 -6.54 12.00 -11.77
CA PHE A 78 -6.72 12.02 -10.32
C PHE A 78 -8.13 11.63 -9.88
N ALA A 79 -8.26 11.22 -8.63
CA ALA A 79 -9.54 10.87 -8.01
C ALA A 79 -10.10 12.04 -7.20
N THR A 80 -11.41 12.23 -7.26
CA THR A 80 -12.18 13.13 -6.40
C THR A 80 -13.41 12.43 -5.86
N GLU A 81 -14.06 13.02 -4.85
CA GLU A 81 -15.27 12.46 -4.24
C GLU A 81 -15.06 10.99 -3.81
N ILE A 82 -13.92 10.74 -3.12
CA ILE A 82 -13.52 9.40 -2.69
C ILE A 82 -14.35 8.99 -1.48
N GLU A 83 -15.07 7.88 -1.61
CA GLU A 83 -15.80 7.23 -0.53
C GLU A 83 -15.19 5.84 -0.30
N LEU A 84 -14.57 5.66 0.87
CA LEU A 84 -13.98 4.39 1.26
C LEU A 84 -14.99 3.53 2.00
N GLN A 85 -15.19 2.31 1.54
CA GLN A 85 -15.97 1.27 2.21
C GLN A 85 -15.04 0.20 2.79
N ALA A 86 -15.60 -0.70 3.58
CA ALA A 86 -14.82 -1.74 4.25
C ALA A 86 -14.00 -2.63 3.30
N GLN A 87 -14.51 -2.91 2.09
CA GLN A 87 -13.87 -3.79 1.11
C GLN A 87 -13.80 -3.21 -0.31
N SER A 88 -14.20 -1.96 -0.49
CA SER A 88 -14.24 -1.30 -1.80
C SER A 88 -14.02 0.21 -1.66
N ALA A 89 -13.95 0.91 -2.78
CA ALA A 89 -13.96 2.36 -2.82
C ALA A 89 -14.78 2.85 -4.02
N THR A 90 -15.46 3.99 -3.88
CA THR A 90 -16.05 4.70 -5.02
C THR A 90 -15.42 6.08 -5.16
N PHE A 91 -15.22 6.53 -6.37
CA PHE A 91 -14.63 7.84 -6.63
C PHE A 91 -14.92 8.32 -8.05
N LYS A 92 -14.75 9.61 -8.30
CA LYS A 92 -14.72 10.17 -9.64
C LYS A 92 -13.28 10.16 -10.18
N LEU A 93 -13.04 9.41 -11.27
CA LEU A 93 -11.79 9.42 -12.02
C LEU A 93 -11.83 10.61 -12.99
N ASN A 94 -10.96 11.59 -12.77
CA ASN A 94 -10.76 12.75 -13.63
C ASN A 94 -9.59 12.48 -14.56
N THR A 95 -9.78 12.73 -15.85
CA THR A 95 -8.77 12.52 -16.90
C THR A 95 -8.89 13.61 -17.97
N PRO A 96 -7.90 13.79 -18.86
CA PRO A 96 -8.02 14.66 -20.02
C PRO A 96 -9.15 14.27 -21.00
N GLN A 97 -9.62 13.01 -20.96
CA GLN A 97 -10.74 12.54 -21.79
C GLN A 97 -12.12 12.75 -21.14
N GLY A 98 -12.16 13.24 -19.90
CA GLY A 98 -13.39 13.50 -19.14
C GLY A 98 -13.41 12.88 -17.77
N VAL A 99 -14.58 12.83 -17.14
CA VAL A 99 -14.77 12.33 -15.78
C VAL A 99 -15.73 11.14 -15.79
N ARG A 100 -15.41 10.09 -15.02
CA ARG A 100 -16.27 8.92 -14.84
C ARG A 100 -16.31 8.51 -13.37
N GLN A 101 -17.46 8.02 -12.94
CA GLN A 101 -17.59 7.31 -11.67
C GLN A 101 -16.93 5.93 -11.79
N VAL A 102 -16.21 5.52 -10.75
CA VAL A 102 -15.57 4.20 -10.63
C VAL A 102 -15.99 3.56 -9.32
N ASN A 103 -16.43 2.27 -9.38
CA ASN A 103 -16.70 1.43 -8.22
C ASN A 103 -15.57 0.39 -8.11
N LEU A 104 -14.51 0.75 -7.41
CA LEU A 104 -13.30 -0.07 -7.31
C LEU A 104 -13.51 -1.22 -6.29
N PRO A 105 -13.31 -2.51 -6.67
CA PRO A 105 -13.50 -3.65 -5.77
C PRO A 105 -12.29 -3.86 -4.82
N PHE A 106 -11.66 -2.78 -4.38
CA PHE A 106 -10.53 -2.79 -3.45
C PHE A 106 -10.68 -1.73 -2.38
N ALA A 107 -10.41 -2.13 -1.13
CA ALA A 107 -10.42 -1.22 0.03
C ALA A 107 -9.18 -0.33 0.08
N GLY A 108 -9.34 0.84 0.71
CA GLY A 108 -8.25 1.73 1.07
C GLY A 108 -7.87 2.76 0.01
N GLU A 109 -7.47 3.93 0.49
CA GLU A 109 -7.12 5.07 -0.37
C GLU A 109 -5.92 4.78 -1.28
N HIS A 110 -4.96 3.97 -0.82
CA HIS A 110 -3.82 3.57 -1.63
C HIS A 110 -4.23 2.81 -2.91
N ASN A 111 -5.32 2.03 -2.87
CA ASN A 111 -5.84 1.35 -4.05
C ASN A 111 -6.54 2.32 -5.02
N VAL A 112 -7.15 3.40 -4.52
CA VAL A 112 -7.63 4.50 -5.38
C VAL A 112 -6.47 5.16 -6.11
N GLN A 113 -5.35 5.41 -5.43
CA GLN A 113 -4.13 5.94 -6.06
C GLN A 113 -3.56 4.98 -7.10
N HIS A 114 -3.53 3.68 -6.82
CA HIS A 114 -3.10 2.67 -7.80
C HIS A 114 -4.04 2.63 -9.02
N ALA A 115 -5.34 2.82 -8.83
CA ALA A 115 -6.31 2.90 -9.93
C ALA A 115 -6.07 4.12 -10.82
N THR A 116 -5.74 5.30 -10.24
CA THR A 116 -5.35 6.47 -11.05
C THR A 116 -4.07 6.24 -11.83
N ALA A 117 -3.08 5.55 -11.24
CA ALA A 117 -1.87 5.15 -11.95
C ALA A 117 -2.19 4.20 -13.10
N ALA A 118 -2.99 3.15 -12.86
CA ALA A 118 -3.40 2.19 -13.90
C ALA A 118 -4.14 2.89 -15.05
N ALA A 119 -5.02 3.85 -14.73
CA ALA A 119 -5.69 4.68 -15.73
C ALA A 119 -4.69 5.50 -16.56
N ALA A 120 -3.65 6.07 -15.95
CA ALA A 120 -2.62 6.81 -16.68
C ALA A 120 -1.87 5.94 -17.69
N PHE A 121 -1.47 4.73 -17.29
CA PHE A 121 -0.84 3.77 -18.20
C PHE A 121 -1.77 3.35 -19.35
N ALA A 122 -3.04 3.10 -19.05
CA ALA A 122 -4.02 2.68 -20.04
C ALA A 122 -4.32 3.80 -21.05
N LEU A 123 -4.47 5.04 -20.59
CA LEU A 123 -4.63 6.21 -21.46
C LEU A 123 -3.42 6.42 -22.37
N ALA A 124 -2.20 6.23 -21.86
CA ALA A 124 -0.96 6.38 -22.63
C ALA A 124 -0.86 5.40 -23.80
N ILE A 125 -1.52 4.25 -23.74
CA ILE A 125 -1.59 3.26 -24.84
C ILE A 125 -2.87 3.35 -25.63
N GLY A 126 -3.70 4.40 -25.43
CA GLY A 126 -4.88 4.70 -26.23
C GLY A 126 -6.15 3.93 -25.86
N ILE A 127 -6.23 3.35 -24.66
CA ILE A 127 -7.47 2.72 -24.18
C ILE A 127 -8.50 3.81 -23.87
N SER A 128 -9.76 3.57 -24.24
CA SER A 128 -10.85 4.52 -23.98
C SER A 128 -11.15 4.64 -22.47
N LEU A 129 -11.63 5.81 -22.05
CA LEU A 129 -11.98 6.04 -20.65
C LEU A 129 -13.05 5.05 -20.15
N ASP A 130 -14.01 4.69 -20.99
CA ASP A 130 -15.08 3.74 -20.63
C ASP A 130 -14.53 2.31 -20.45
N ASP A 131 -13.59 1.87 -21.29
CA ASP A 131 -12.91 0.58 -21.12
C ASP A 131 -11.99 0.57 -19.90
N ILE A 132 -11.35 1.68 -19.56
CA ILE A 132 -10.55 1.83 -18.36
C ILE A 132 -11.42 1.65 -17.12
N VAL A 133 -12.57 2.32 -17.07
CA VAL A 133 -13.52 2.18 -15.94
C VAL A 133 -13.97 0.74 -15.82
N LEU A 134 -14.38 0.12 -16.92
CA LEU A 134 -14.81 -1.29 -16.93
C LEU A 134 -13.70 -2.21 -16.40
N GLY A 135 -12.45 -1.99 -16.82
CA GLY A 135 -11.29 -2.77 -16.36
C GLY A 135 -11.01 -2.59 -14.86
N LEU A 136 -11.14 -1.36 -14.34
CA LEU A 136 -10.94 -1.08 -12.92
C LEU A 136 -12.04 -1.73 -12.06
N GLU A 137 -13.29 -1.69 -12.50
CA GLU A 137 -14.43 -2.28 -11.77
C GLU A 137 -14.45 -3.82 -11.81
N GLN A 138 -13.84 -4.42 -12.83
CA GLN A 138 -13.70 -5.87 -12.96
C GLN A 138 -12.36 -6.41 -12.45
N ALA A 139 -11.52 -5.56 -11.88
CA ALA A 139 -10.20 -5.97 -11.43
C ALA A 139 -10.29 -6.99 -10.27
N VAL A 140 -9.41 -7.98 -10.29
CA VAL A 140 -9.32 -9.04 -9.29
C VAL A 140 -8.02 -8.89 -8.50
N GLY A 141 -8.11 -8.98 -7.18
CA GLY A 141 -6.96 -8.87 -6.28
C GLY A 141 -5.95 -10.01 -6.47
N ALA A 142 -4.67 -9.69 -6.40
CA ALA A 142 -3.62 -10.68 -6.35
C ALA A 142 -3.61 -11.38 -4.99
N LYS A 143 -3.23 -12.68 -4.96
CA LYS A 143 -3.12 -13.45 -3.72
C LYS A 143 -2.15 -12.78 -2.74
N GLY A 144 -2.54 -12.73 -1.45
CA GLY A 144 -1.73 -12.10 -0.41
C GLY A 144 -1.68 -10.56 -0.49
N ARG A 145 -2.64 -9.93 -1.16
CA ARG A 145 -2.79 -8.47 -1.28
C ARG A 145 -4.18 -8.07 -0.84
N LEU A 146 -4.36 -7.85 0.47
CA LEU A 146 -5.65 -7.51 1.09
C LEU A 146 -6.79 -8.46 0.64
N ASN A 147 -6.54 -9.75 0.62
CA ASN A 147 -7.59 -10.73 0.29
C ASN A 147 -8.51 -10.94 1.49
N PHE A 148 -9.78 -10.67 1.31
CA PHE A 148 -10.82 -10.85 2.33
C PHE A 148 -11.36 -12.27 2.27
N ILE A 149 -11.14 -13.06 3.34
CA ILE A 149 -11.49 -14.46 3.42
C ILE A 149 -12.46 -14.65 4.59
N GLN A 150 -13.70 -15.03 4.28
CA GLN A 150 -14.70 -15.32 5.31
C GLN A 150 -14.50 -16.72 5.89
N GLN A 151 -14.25 -16.81 7.20
CA GLN A 151 -14.11 -18.06 7.94
C GLN A 151 -15.17 -18.13 9.06
N GLY A 152 -16.33 -18.71 8.75
CA GLY A 152 -17.46 -18.67 9.64
C GLY A 152 -17.87 -17.23 9.94
N ARG A 153 -17.80 -16.83 11.20
CA ARG A 153 -18.07 -15.45 11.64
C ARG A 153 -16.84 -14.53 11.65
N HIS A 154 -15.66 -15.06 11.37
CA HIS A 154 -14.42 -14.30 11.36
C HIS A 154 -14.06 -13.87 9.95
N LEU A 155 -13.58 -12.65 9.82
CA LEU A 155 -13.01 -12.15 8.59
C LEU A 155 -11.49 -12.17 8.73
N LEU A 156 -10.81 -12.92 7.87
CA LEU A 156 -9.36 -12.92 7.71
C LEU A 156 -9.00 -12.02 6.53
N ILE A 157 -8.08 -11.08 6.74
CA ILE A 157 -7.51 -10.24 5.68
C ILE A 157 -6.08 -10.73 5.45
N ASP A 158 -5.85 -11.40 4.32
CA ASP A 158 -4.53 -11.88 3.92
C ASP A 158 -3.79 -10.83 3.10
N ASP A 159 -2.76 -10.21 3.72
CA ASP A 159 -1.85 -9.24 3.10
C ASP A 159 -0.38 -9.68 3.27
N THR A 160 -0.13 -10.98 3.05
CA THR A 160 1.13 -11.63 3.39
C THR A 160 2.16 -11.70 2.27
N TYR A 161 1.88 -11.18 1.08
CA TYR A 161 2.79 -11.28 -0.07
C TYR A 161 4.13 -10.57 0.18
N ASN A 162 4.10 -9.37 0.73
CA ASN A 162 5.28 -8.59 1.10
C ASN A 162 4.90 -7.51 2.13
N ALA A 163 5.87 -7.02 2.90
CA ALA A 163 5.66 -6.01 3.91
C ALA A 163 6.70 -4.90 3.84
N ASN A 164 6.24 -3.67 4.05
CA ASN A 164 7.07 -2.52 4.39
C ASN A 164 6.27 -1.60 5.31
N PRO A 165 6.90 -0.66 6.03
CA PRO A 165 6.20 0.18 7.01
C PRO A 165 4.98 0.91 6.44
N THR A 166 5.07 1.42 5.20
CA THR A 166 3.98 2.16 4.55
C THR A 166 2.80 1.25 4.21
N SER A 167 3.06 0.08 3.60
CA SER A 167 1.99 -0.87 3.23
C SER A 167 1.31 -1.46 4.46
N MET A 168 2.06 -1.76 5.52
CA MET A 168 1.50 -2.28 6.77
C MET A 168 0.60 -1.26 7.47
N ARG A 169 0.95 0.03 7.42
CA ARG A 169 0.08 1.09 7.92
C ARG A 169 -1.21 1.17 7.11
N ALA A 170 -1.13 1.13 5.78
CA ALA A 170 -2.30 1.13 4.90
C ALA A 170 -3.22 -0.07 5.17
N ALA A 171 -2.65 -1.27 5.37
CA ALA A 171 -3.41 -2.46 5.75
C ALA A 171 -4.09 -2.31 7.12
N ALA A 172 -3.41 -1.70 8.11
CA ALA A 172 -4.00 -1.39 9.42
C ALA A 172 -5.18 -0.42 9.32
N GLU A 173 -5.10 0.57 8.44
CA GLU A 173 -6.18 1.53 8.18
C GLU A 173 -7.40 0.85 7.52
N VAL A 174 -7.18 -0.10 6.60
CA VAL A 174 -8.26 -0.93 6.02
C VAL A 174 -8.87 -1.84 7.08
N LEU A 175 -8.05 -2.51 7.89
CA LEU A 175 -8.53 -3.35 9.00
C LEU A 175 -9.36 -2.53 10.00
N ALA A 176 -8.95 -1.30 10.29
CA ALA A 176 -9.63 -0.42 11.24
C ALA A 176 -11.06 -0.03 10.81
N GLN A 177 -11.38 -0.15 9.53
CA GLN A 177 -12.73 0.11 8.98
C GLN A 177 -13.66 -1.11 9.06
N GLN A 178 -13.14 -2.29 9.41
CA GLN A 178 -13.94 -3.50 9.54
C GLN A 178 -14.78 -3.48 10.82
N GLU A 179 -15.86 -4.24 10.84
CA GLU A 179 -16.66 -4.44 12.05
C GLU A 179 -16.00 -5.38 13.05
N GLY A 180 -16.46 -5.37 14.29
CA GLY A 180 -16.02 -6.27 15.35
C GLY A 180 -14.67 -5.90 15.97
N VAL A 181 -13.97 -6.89 16.52
CA VAL A 181 -12.65 -6.73 17.14
C VAL A 181 -11.57 -6.89 16.07
N ARG A 182 -10.75 -5.86 15.92
CA ARG A 182 -9.73 -5.74 14.88
C ARG A 182 -8.36 -6.05 15.46
N VAL A 183 -7.80 -7.16 15.01
CA VAL A 183 -6.50 -7.68 15.45
C VAL A 183 -5.56 -7.72 14.25
N MET A 184 -4.49 -6.95 14.29
CA MET A 184 -3.42 -7.01 13.30
C MET A 184 -2.31 -7.92 13.80
N VAL A 185 -1.89 -8.88 12.97
CA VAL A 185 -0.71 -9.71 13.22
C VAL A 185 0.38 -9.31 12.24
N MET A 186 1.55 -8.98 12.73
CA MET A 186 2.70 -8.59 11.93
C MET A 186 3.92 -9.44 12.21
N GLY A 187 4.68 -9.78 11.17
CA GLY A 187 6.01 -10.38 11.26
C GLY A 187 7.13 -9.37 11.12
N ASP A 188 8.35 -9.85 11.09
CA ASP A 188 9.52 -9.03 10.77
C ASP A 188 9.48 -8.58 9.31
N ILE A 189 9.90 -7.33 9.08
CA ILE A 189 10.06 -6.77 7.74
C ILE A 189 11.49 -7.02 7.29
N GLY A 190 11.64 -7.69 6.15
CA GLY A 190 12.93 -7.93 5.52
C GLY A 190 13.58 -6.68 4.91
N GLU A 191 14.85 -6.79 4.53
CA GLU A 191 15.59 -5.83 3.69
C GLU A 191 15.73 -4.40 4.27
N LEU A 192 15.55 -4.24 5.58
CA LEU A 192 15.73 -2.96 6.27
C LEU A 192 17.18 -2.69 6.71
N GLY A 193 18.06 -3.70 6.60
CA GLY A 193 19.47 -3.57 6.96
C GLY A 193 19.66 -3.15 8.42
N SER A 194 20.64 -2.30 8.68
CA SER A 194 20.95 -1.81 10.04
C SER A 194 19.84 -0.95 10.67
N SER A 195 18.87 -0.50 9.88
CA SER A 195 17.74 0.29 10.38
C SER A 195 16.56 -0.56 10.88
N ALA A 196 16.63 -1.90 10.79
CA ALA A 196 15.50 -2.79 11.07
C ALA A 196 14.85 -2.54 12.45
N ALA A 197 15.62 -2.53 13.51
CA ALA A 197 15.09 -2.28 14.86
C ALA A 197 14.41 -0.91 14.97
N GLN A 198 15.01 0.14 14.41
CA GLN A 198 14.45 1.49 14.42
C GLN A 198 13.14 1.58 13.61
N GLN A 199 13.08 0.92 12.45
CA GLN A 199 11.87 0.90 11.62
C GLN A 199 10.73 0.15 12.31
N HIS A 200 11.00 -0.98 12.96
CA HIS A 200 10.01 -1.70 13.75
C HIS A 200 9.54 -0.90 14.97
N TYR A 201 10.45 -0.19 15.65
CA TYR A 201 10.08 0.73 16.72
C TYR A 201 9.09 1.81 16.24
N MET A 202 9.42 2.49 15.14
CA MET A 202 8.55 3.53 14.57
C MET A 202 7.21 2.96 14.13
N LEU A 203 7.23 1.81 13.44
CA LEU A 203 6.01 1.14 12.99
C LEU A 203 5.11 0.74 14.18
N GLY A 204 5.69 0.19 15.24
CA GLY A 204 4.95 -0.17 16.46
C GLY A 204 4.21 1.02 17.07
N ARG A 205 4.87 2.17 17.15
CA ARG A 205 4.29 3.43 17.59
C ARG A 205 3.13 3.89 16.69
N ASP A 206 3.32 3.77 15.38
CA ASP A 206 2.35 4.25 14.39
C ASP A 206 1.12 3.34 14.35
N LEU A 207 1.29 2.01 14.34
CA LEU A 207 0.19 1.05 14.28
C LEU A 207 -0.77 1.13 15.47
N VAL A 208 -0.26 1.25 16.70
CA VAL A 208 -1.14 1.34 17.88
C VAL A 208 -1.91 2.66 17.92
N SER A 209 -1.46 3.66 17.17
CA SER A 209 -2.10 4.96 17.04
C SER A 209 -3.23 4.97 15.99
N VAL A 210 -3.34 3.94 15.17
CA VAL A 210 -4.44 3.81 14.19
C VAL A 210 -5.77 3.71 14.94
N LYS A 211 -6.64 4.68 14.67
CA LYS A 211 -7.96 4.75 15.30
C LYS A 211 -8.84 3.60 14.80
N GLY A 212 -9.43 2.87 15.73
CA GLY A 212 -10.27 1.71 15.38
C GLY A 212 -9.56 0.36 15.51
N LEU A 213 -8.23 0.30 15.48
CA LEU A 213 -7.48 -0.93 15.72
C LEU A 213 -7.53 -1.28 17.24
N ASN A 214 -7.87 -2.53 17.57
CA ASN A 214 -8.01 -2.97 18.97
C ASN A 214 -6.73 -3.60 19.49
N PHE A 215 -6.11 -4.51 18.71
CA PHE A 215 -4.89 -5.21 19.10
C PHE A 215 -3.89 -5.26 17.94
N VAL A 216 -2.61 -5.23 18.29
CA VAL A 216 -1.49 -5.52 17.38
C VAL A 216 -0.64 -6.62 18.02
N VAL A 217 -0.38 -7.68 17.26
CA VAL A 217 0.47 -8.79 17.67
C VAL A 217 1.71 -8.79 16.78
N ALA A 218 2.85 -8.46 17.35
CA ALA A 218 4.13 -8.51 16.67
C ALA A 218 4.83 -9.84 16.93
N VAL A 219 5.36 -10.49 15.88
CA VAL A 219 6.00 -11.80 15.97
C VAL A 219 7.33 -11.76 15.24
N GLY A 220 8.42 -12.13 15.90
CA GLY A 220 9.75 -12.21 15.30
C GLY A 220 10.85 -11.59 16.15
N GLU A 221 12.03 -11.48 15.57
CA GLU A 221 13.23 -10.94 16.21
C GLU A 221 13.05 -9.46 16.62
N PHE A 222 12.39 -8.67 15.76
CA PHE A 222 12.16 -7.23 15.98
C PHE A 222 10.82 -6.91 16.68
N ALA A 223 10.04 -7.92 17.06
CA ALA A 223 8.80 -7.72 17.80
C ALA A 223 9.00 -6.95 19.12
N PRO A 224 10.07 -7.17 19.93
CA PRO A 224 10.35 -6.36 21.11
C PRO A 224 10.56 -4.87 20.80
N ALA A 225 11.25 -4.54 19.70
CA ALA A 225 11.46 -3.15 19.27
C ALA A 225 10.13 -2.47 18.88
N ALA A 226 9.26 -3.17 18.16
CA ALA A 226 7.93 -2.68 17.85
C ALA A 226 7.10 -2.42 19.12
N GLN A 227 7.15 -3.34 20.09
CA GLN A 227 6.44 -3.17 21.37
C GLN A 227 6.99 -1.99 22.19
N GLU A 228 8.30 -1.76 22.18
CA GLU A 228 8.90 -0.60 22.84
C GLU A 228 8.39 0.70 22.19
N GLY A 229 8.36 0.77 20.87
CA GLY A 229 7.77 1.88 20.13
C GLY A 229 6.30 2.12 20.50
N ALA A 230 5.50 1.07 20.57
CA ALA A 230 4.11 1.14 21.01
C ALA A 230 3.99 1.70 22.43
N ARG A 231 4.82 1.22 23.38
CA ARG A 231 4.84 1.66 24.79
C ARG A 231 5.24 3.12 24.96
N SER A 232 5.92 3.72 24.00
CA SER A 232 6.23 5.16 24.00
C SER A 232 4.99 6.04 23.81
N THR A 233 3.82 5.44 23.49
CA THR A 233 2.52 6.09 23.30
C THR A 233 1.55 5.75 24.43
N GLN A 234 0.47 6.52 24.54
CA GLN A 234 -0.64 6.19 25.44
C GLN A 234 -1.41 4.91 25.05
N TYR A 235 -1.18 4.37 23.85
CA TYR A 235 -1.84 3.19 23.31
C TYR A 235 -1.01 1.91 23.41
N GLY A 236 0.11 1.93 24.11
CA GLY A 236 1.05 0.81 24.18
C GLY A 236 0.47 -0.52 24.64
N LYS A 237 -0.62 -0.49 25.43
CA LYS A 237 -1.33 -1.70 25.86
C LYS A 237 -1.98 -2.51 24.73
N LYS A 238 -2.18 -1.89 23.55
CA LYS A 238 -2.73 -2.59 22.38
C LYS A 238 -1.76 -3.59 21.76
N MET A 239 -0.45 -3.44 21.99
CA MET A 239 0.55 -4.30 21.35
C MET A 239 1.09 -5.38 22.29
N GLN A 240 1.14 -6.61 21.77
CA GLN A 240 1.84 -7.75 22.36
C GLN A 240 2.93 -8.22 21.40
N ALA A 241 4.08 -8.60 21.95
CA ALA A 241 5.23 -9.08 21.21
C ALA A 241 5.58 -10.52 21.58
N PHE A 242 5.88 -11.32 20.60
CA PHE A 242 6.28 -12.72 20.73
C PHE A 242 7.47 -12.99 19.80
N LEU A 243 8.37 -13.88 20.20
CA LEU A 243 9.52 -14.23 19.37
C LEU A 243 9.14 -15.23 18.29
N THR A 244 8.13 -16.08 18.52
CA THR A 244 7.71 -17.10 17.56
C THR A 244 6.19 -17.15 17.42
N GLN A 245 5.73 -17.77 16.32
CA GLN A 245 4.29 -17.96 16.07
C GLN A 245 3.64 -18.86 17.12
N GLU A 246 4.36 -19.90 17.58
CA GLU A 246 3.89 -20.84 18.61
C GLU A 246 3.62 -20.13 19.93
N GLN A 247 4.41 -19.10 20.26
CA GLN A 247 4.19 -18.28 21.45
C GLN A 247 3.00 -17.32 21.29
N ALA A 248 2.78 -16.81 20.08
CA ALA A 248 1.68 -15.87 19.80
C ALA A 248 0.31 -16.57 19.71
N LEU A 249 0.28 -17.83 19.26
CA LEU A 249 -0.96 -18.53 18.98
C LEU A 249 -1.92 -18.65 20.17
N PRO A 250 -1.49 -19.02 21.40
CA PRO A 250 -2.40 -19.06 22.55
C PRO A 250 -3.04 -17.71 22.86
N PHE A 251 -2.31 -16.63 22.71
CA PHE A 251 -2.84 -15.28 22.89
C PHE A 251 -3.90 -14.94 21.82
N LEU A 252 -3.63 -15.24 20.57
CA LEU A 252 -4.59 -15.02 19.47
C LEU A 252 -5.87 -15.84 19.67
N LEU A 253 -5.75 -17.11 20.09
CA LEU A 253 -6.90 -17.94 20.39
C LEU A 253 -7.72 -17.38 21.56
N SER A 254 -7.05 -16.89 22.61
CA SER A 254 -7.77 -16.27 23.74
C SER A 254 -8.54 -15.00 23.33
N LEU A 255 -8.01 -14.20 22.40
CA LEU A 255 -8.73 -13.05 21.85
C LEU A 255 -10.01 -13.48 21.09
N ILE A 256 -9.92 -14.55 20.29
CA ILE A 256 -11.04 -15.12 19.56
C ILE A 256 -12.12 -15.63 20.53
N GLU A 257 -11.74 -16.33 21.59
CA GLU A 257 -12.66 -16.87 22.61
C GLU A 257 -13.32 -15.76 23.43
N THR A 258 -12.52 -14.78 23.89
CA THR A 258 -13.02 -13.71 24.79
C THR A 258 -13.98 -12.75 24.08
N HIS A 259 -13.81 -12.54 22.78
CA HIS A 259 -14.61 -11.59 22.01
C HIS A 259 -15.65 -12.27 21.11
N GLN A 260 -16.05 -13.49 21.47
CA GLN A 260 -17.18 -14.14 20.81
C GLN A 260 -18.46 -13.33 21.08
N PRO A 261 -19.27 -12.97 20.06
CA PRO A 261 -20.59 -12.47 20.32
C PRO A 261 -21.36 -13.54 21.12
N GLN A 262 -21.90 -13.17 22.28
CA GLN A 262 -22.78 -14.07 23.02
C GLN A 262 -23.92 -14.43 22.09
N SER A 263 -24.07 -15.73 21.81
CA SER A 263 -25.27 -16.24 21.10
C SER A 263 -26.49 -15.88 21.95
N MET A 264 -27.31 -14.95 21.46
CA MET A 264 -28.68 -14.83 21.92
C MET A 264 -29.52 -15.96 21.34
#